data_1c07698361eff4a57ed122b422518b85
#
_entry.id   1c07698361eff4a57ed122b422518b85
#
_cell.length_a   1.000
_cell.length_b   1.000
_cell.length_c   1.000
_cell.angle_alpha   90.00
_cell.angle_beta   90.00
_cell.angle_gamma   90.00
#
_symmetry.space_group_name_H-M   'P 1'
#
loop_
_entity.id
_entity.type
_entity.pdbx_description
1 polymer ?
#
loop_
_entity_poly.entity_id
_entity_poly.type
_entity_poly.pdbx_seq_one_letter_code
_entity_poly.pdbx_strand_id
1 'polypeptide(L)'
;MRHQTQEQLSLVLEQNSESVSKNIASWLNNKLAIVISIAKTYQYDDAKSLTLSQLNTAELAGDFKNTYIGKSSGTFILNDQSVVLPSDFDATSRPWYKLVENKTTTAFTTPYIDVTTNELTISAVAPINSDGQFKGVAGADIDMQTVAEIIGDIDFLGLGYGFLLDNKGQILSHPDSKLNSKTVADLIGKNAPLAREFTEYQVAGETSLVSFTKIRGIENVDWYLGVVVNKDKAYSSVSSFGQKAIVFLIIGILVIVASLEFLLRYLMRPMYRLNDAIRDIAQGEGDLTCRLSVENDDEFGQLSNSFNIFIEKIQNSII
;
A
#
# COMPACT_ATOMS: atom_id res chain seq x y z
N MET A 1 -18.23 11.68 10.19
CA MET A 1 -16.76 11.70 10.06
C MET A 1 -16.13 10.29 10.05
N ARG A 2 -16.24 9.45 11.08
CA ARG A 2 -15.64 8.09 11.06
C ARG A 2 -16.08 7.24 9.86
N HIS A 3 -17.36 7.21 9.52
CA HIS A 3 -17.90 6.41 8.41
C HIS A 3 -17.33 6.85 7.04
N GLN A 4 -17.28 8.15 6.77
CA GLN A 4 -16.71 8.69 5.52
C GLN A 4 -15.22 8.39 5.37
N THR A 5 -14.47 8.40 6.48
CA THR A 5 -13.04 8.10 6.44
C THR A 5 -12.78 6.60 6.24
N GLN A 6 -13.65 5.74 6.76
CA GLN A 6 -13.61 4.30 6.51
C GLN A 6 -13.89 3.97 5.04
N GLU A 7 -14.91 4.59 4.46
CA GLU A 7 -15.21 4.45 3.02
C GLU A 7 -14.06 4.92 2.14
N GLN A 8 -13.45 6.07 2.46
CA GLN A 8 -12.29 6.58 1.72
C GLN A 8 -11.08 5.64 1.82
N LEU A 9 -10.78 5.08 2.99
CA LEU A 9 -9.70 4.12 3.16
C LEU A 9 -9.95 2.85 2.35
N SER A 10 -11.17 2.30 2.39
CA SER A 10 -11.54 1.13 1.60
C SER A 10 -11.38 1.39 0.11
N LEU A 11 -11.80 2.55 -0.39
CA LEU A 11 -11.61 2.94 -1.79
C LEU A 11 -10.13 3.03 -2.19
N VAL A 12 -9.29 3.61 -1.34
CA VAL A 12 -7.84 3.70 -1.60
C VAL A 12 -7.21 2.31 -1.62
N LEU A 13 -7.55 1.44 -0.67
CA LEU A 13 -7.06 0.06 -0.62
C LEU A 13 -7.54 -0.75 -1.83
N GLU A 14 -8.79 -0.59 -2.26
CA GLU A 14 -9.31 -1.24 -3.46
C GLU A 14 -8.60 -0.77 -4.74
N GLN A 15 -8.36 0.53 -4.89
CA GLN A 15 -7.62 1.09 -6.02
C GLN A 15 -6.18 0.60 -6.04
N ASN A 16 -5.53 0.53 -4.87
CA ASN A 16 -4.19 -0.02 -4.74
C ASN A 16 -4.16 -1.50 -5.12
N SER A 17 -5.09 -2.31 -4.61
CA SER A 17 -5.23 -3.73 -4.95
C SER A 17 -5.44 -3.96 -6.46
N GLU A 18 -6.24 -3.11 -7.12
CA GLU A 18 -6.45 -3.16 -8.58
C GLU A 18 -5.17 -2.82 -9.35
N SER A 19 -4.42 -1.80 -8.90
CA SER A 19 -3.14 -1.42 -9.52
C SER A 19 -2.12 -2.56 -9.39
N VAL A 20 -2.00 -3.13 -8.19
CA VAL A 20 -1.14 -4.27 -7.91
C VAL A 20 -1.52 -5.48 -8.77
N SER A 21 -2.80 -5.80 -8.85
CA SER A 21 -3.31 -6.88 -9.71
C SER A 21 -2.91 -6.72 -11.17
N LYS A 22 -2.95 -5.49 -11.70
CA LYS A 22 -2.49 -5.17 -13.06
C LYS A 22 -0.97 -5.33 -13.22
N ASN A 23 -0.19 -4.94 -12.22
CA ASN A 23 1.26 -5.10 -12.24
C ASN A 23 1.65 -6.59 -12.23
N ILE A 24 0.99 -7.42 -11.41
CA ILE A 24 1.18 -8.87 -11.40
C ILE A 24 0.80 -9.46 -12.76
N ALA A 25 -0.33 -9.06 -13.35
CA ALA A 25 -0.73 -9.52 -14.67
C ALA A 25 0.30 -9.16 -15.74
N SER A 26 0.83 -7.95 -15.72
CA SER A 26 1.88 -7.51 -16.65
C SER A 26 3.16 -8.33 -16.48
N TRP A 27 3.58 -8.55 -15.24
CA TRP A 27 4.75 -9.37 -14.94
C TRP A 27 4.60 -10.82 -15.43
N LEU A 28 3.46 -11.47 -15.15
CA LEU A 28 3.17 -12.82 -15.64
C LEU A 28 3.12 -12.88 -17.18
N ASN A 29 2.49 -11.91 -17.84
CA ASN A 29 2.46 -11.84 -19.29
C ASN A 29 3.85 -11.68 -19.91
N ASN A 30 4.75 -10.92 -19.28
CA ASN A 30 6.14 -10.81 -19.71
C ASN A 30 6.86 -12.16 -19.61
N LYS A 31 6.65 -12.93 -18.54
CA LYS A 31 7.19 -14.30 -18.40
C LYS A 31 6.65 -15.21 -19.53
N LEU A 32 5.33 -15.20 -19.78
CA LEU A 32 4.73 -15.95 -20.89
C LEU A 32 5.29 -15.55 -22.26
N ALA A 33 5.50 -14.25 -22.51
CA ALA A 33 6.04 -13.78 -23.79
C ALA A 33 7.44 -14.35 -24.08
N ILE A 34 8.27 -14.51 -23.06
CA ILE A 34 9.60 -15.15 -23.20
C ILE A 34 9.44 -16.62 -23.57
N VAL A 35 8.55 -17.35 -22.89
CA VAL A 35 8.30 -18.78 -23.18
C VAL A 35 7.69 -18.97 -24.56
N ILE A 36 6.79 -18.09 -24.99
CA ILE A 36 6.25 -18.07 -26.36
C ILE A 36 7.39 -17.86 -27.37
N SER A 37 8.37 -17.01 -27.07
CA SER A 37 9.51 -16.78 -27.93
C SER A 37 10.36 -18.05 -28.07
N ILE A 38 10.61 -18.78 -26.96
CA ILE A 38 11.28 -20.09 -27.02
C ILE A 38 10.51 -21.04 -27.97
N ALA A 39 9.19 -21.20 -27.74
CA ALA A 39 8.37 -22.11 -28.54
C ALA A 39 8.39 -21.75 -30.04
N LYS A 40 8.31 -20.47 -30.38
CA LYS A 40 8.33 -19.99 -31.79
C LYS A 40 9.70 -20.17 -32.43
N THR A 41 10.77 -19.86 -31.72
CA THR A 41 12.14 -19.97 -32.27
C THR A 41 12.49 -21.42 -32.52
N TYR A 42 12.10 -22.30 -31.59
CA TYR A 42 12.33 -23.74 -31.71
C TYR A 42 11.63 -24.39 -32.93
N GLN A 43 10.54 -23.82 -33.41
CA GLN A 43 9.84 -24.29 -34.62
C GLN A 43 10.71 -24.23 -35.88
N TYR A 44 11.68 -23.33 -35.94
CA TYR A 44 12.48 -23.05 -37.12
C TYR A 44 13.88 -23.69 -37.10
N ASP A 45 14.37 -24.05 -35.91
CA ASP A 45 15.72 -24.63 -35.77
C ASP A 45 15.78 -25.64 -34.60
N ASP A 46 16.08 -26.90 -34.94
CA ASP A 46 16.19 -28.02 -34.00
C ASP A 46 17.64 -28.33 -33.63
N ALA A 47 18.60 -27.46 -33.97
CA ALA A 47 20.00 -27.64 -33.59
C ALA A 47 20.19 -27.54 -32.09
N LYS A 48 20.67 -28.60 -31.42
CA LYS A 48 20.80 -28.69 -29.98
C LYS A 48 21.61 -27.52 -29.37
N SER A 49 22.70 -27.11 -30.00
CA SER A 49 23.56 -26.04 -29.52
C SER A 49 22.85 -24.68 -29.52
N LEU A 50 22.07 -24.39 -30.58
CA LEU A 50 21.30 -23.17 -30.67
C LEU A 50 20.15 -23.17 -29.66
N THR A 51 19.46 -24.30 -29.50
CA THR A 51 18.43 -24.50 -28.50
C THR A 51 18.93 -24.21 -27.09
N LEU A 52 20.09 -24.73 -26.68
CA LEU A 52 20.66 -24.48 -25.36
C LEU A 52 21.02 -23.00 -25.15
N SER A 53 21.57 -22.33 -26.18
CA SER A 53 21.85 -20.89 -26.12
C SER A 53 20.58 -20.08 -25.91
N GLN A 54 19.49 -20.44 -26.59
CA GLN A 54 18.19 -19.79 -26.45
C GLN A 54 17.58 -19.99 -25.08
N LEU A 55 17.64 -21.22 -24.55
CA LEU A 55 17.16 -21.53 -23.21
C LEU A 55 17.91 -20.76 -22.13
N ASN A 56 19.26 -20.73 -22.20
CA ASN A 56 20.06 -19.93 -21.25
C ASN A 56 19.79 -18.43 -21.36
N THR A 57 19.60 -17.91 -22.58
CA THR A 57 19.23 -16.51 -22.77
C THR A 57 17.84 -16.20 -22.16
N ALA A 58 16.89 -17.10 -22.35
CA ALA A 58 15.54 -16.95 -21.82
C ALA A 58 15.51 -17.05 -20.29
N GLU A 59 16.30 -17.93 -19.71
CA GLU A 59 16.45 -18.08 -18.25
C GLU A 59 16.93 -16.76 -17.65
N LEU A 60 18.03 -16.20 -18.17
CA LEU A 60 18.56 -14.92 -17.72
C LEU A 60 17.60 -13.74 -17.95
N ALA A 61 16.99 -13.67 -19.15
CA ALA A 61 16.09 -12.56 -19.50
C ALA A 61 14.78 -12.58 -18.69
N GLY A 62 14.34 -13.78 -18.34
CA GLY A 62 13.10 -13.99 -17.61
C GLY A 62 13.30 -14.19 -16.11
N ASP A 63 14.52 -14.23 -15.61
CA ASP A 63 14.82 -14.57 -14.23
C ASP A 63 14.03 -15.84 -13.81
N PHE A 64 14.23 -16.92 -14.59
CA PHE A 64 13.62 -18.20 -14.38
C PHE A 64 14.55 -19.13 -13.60
N LYS A 65 13.99 -20.06 -12.85
CA LYS A 65 14.76 -21.10 -12.19
C LYS A 65 15.35 -22.08 -13.20
N ASN A 66 14.52 -22.48 -14.16
CA ASN A 66 14.87 -23.37 -15.27
C ASN A 66 14.10 -22.95 -16.53
N THR A 67 14.67 -23.27 -17.69
CA THR A 67 13.98 -23.21 -18.98
C THR A 67 14.20 -24.51 -19.73
N TYR A 68 13.18 -24.98 -20.43
CA TYR A 68 13.26 -26.31 -21.05
C TYR A 68 12.33 -26.51 -22.23
N ILE A 69 12.58 -27.58 -22.97
CA ILE A 69 11.72 -28.11 -24.02
C ILE A 69 11.48 -29.61 -23.78
N GLY A 70 10.22 -30.00 -23.69
CA GLY A 70 9.79 -31.39 -23.74
C GLY A 70 9.23 -31.69 -25.12
N LYS A 71 9.90 -32.56 -25.89
CA LYS A 71 9.44 -32.99 -27.23
C LYS A 71 8.36 -34.06 -27.11
N SER A 72 7.49 -34.14 -28.10
CA SER A 72 6.47 -35.20 -28.22
C SER A 72 7.10 -36.59 -28.39
N SER A 73 8.39 -36.68 -28.77
CA SER A 73 9.17 -37.91 -28.81
C SER A 73 9.64 -38.43 -27.42
N GLY A 74 9.36 -37.67 -26.33
CA GLY A 74 9.87 -37.96 -24.98
C GLY A 74 11.24 -37.32 -24.67
N THR A 75 11.91 -36.74 -25.68
CA THR A 75 13.18 -36.02 -25.44
C THR A 75 12.96 -34.76 -24.59
N PHE A 76 13.79 -34.57 -23.56
CA PHE A 76 13.80 -33.41 -22.71
C PHE A 76 15.12 -32.63 -22.87
N ILE A 77 15.03 -31.32 -23.04
CA ILE A 77 16.19 -30.42 -23.14
C ILE A 77 16.02 -29.36 -22.05
N LEU A 78 16.91 -29.39 -21.06
CA LEU A 78 16.98 -28.41 -19.95
C LEU A 78 18.12 -27.44 -20.24
N ASN A 79 17.99 -26.18 -19.82
CA ASN A 79 19.05 -25.18 -19.96
C ASN A 79 20.32 -25.62 -19.21
N ASP A 80 20.19 -26.06 -17.96
CA ASP A 80 21.33 -26.60 -17.18
C ASP A 80 21.55 -28.10 -17.46
N GLN A 81 22.59 -28.39 -18.21
CA GLN A 81 22.97 -29.75 -18.57
C GLN A 81 23.68 -30.50 -17.43
N SER A 82 23.98 -29.85 -16.30
CA SER A 82 24.60 -30.50 -15.12
C SER A 82 23.55 -31.19 -14.25
N VAL A 83 22.27 -30.88 -14.41
CA VAL A 83 21.18 -31.50 -13.66
C VAL A 83 20.99 -32.95 -14.05
N VAL A 84 21.05 -33.82 -13.07
CA VAL A 84 20.82 -35.28 -13.24
C VAL A 84 19.33 -35.55 -13.01
N LEU A 85 18.66 -35.95 -14.07
CA LEU A 85 17.24 -36.32 -13.99
C LEU A 85 17.09 -37.75 -13.42
N PRO A 86 15.99 -38.06 -12.69
CA PRO A 86 15.65 -39.43 -12.31
C PRO A 86 15.61 -40.36 -13.52
N SER A 87 16.00 -41.63 -13.34
CA SER A 87 16.06 -42.61 -14.43
C SER A 87 14.69 -42.92 -15.05
N ASP A 88 13.62 -42.65 -14.32
CA ASP A 88 12.22 -42.81 -14.72
C ASP A 88 11.56 -41.50 -15.14
N PHE A 89 12.35 -40.42 -15.33
CA PHE A 89 11.81 -39.11 -15.74
C PHE A 89 11.23 -39.19 -17.15
N ASP A 90 9.94 -38.87 -17.25
CA ASP A 90 9.22 -38.68 -18.51
C ASP A 90 8.60 -37.28 -18.56
N ALA A 91 9.13 -36.43 -19.45
CA ALA A 91 8.66 -35.08 -19.65
C ALA A 91 7.17 -35.03 -20.04
N THR A 92 6.72 -36.03 -20.83
CA THR A 92 5.33 -36.06 -21.34
C THR A 92 4.30 -36.40 -20.28
N SER A 93 4.72 -36.97 -19.15
CA SER A 93 3.86 -37.25 -18.00
C SER A 93 3.72 -36.08 -17.02
N ARG A 94 4.52 -35.02 -17.18
CA ARG A 94 4.60 -33.91 -16.22
C ARG A 94 3.40 -32.98 -16.31
N PRO A 95 3.00 -32.34 -15.18
CA PRO A 95 1.85 -31.42 -15.14
C PRO A 95 1.93 -30.30 -16.17
N TRP A 96 3.13 -29.70 -16.31
CA TRP A 96 3.38 -28.62 -17.25
C TRP A 96 3.21 -29.05 -18.72
N TYR A 97 3.56 -30.29 -19.06
CA TYR A 97 3.37 -30.83 -20.40
C TYR A 97 1.90 -31.12 -20.69
N LYS A 98 1.22 -31.84 -19.79
CA LYS A 98 -0.19 -32.21 -19.92
C LYS A 98 -1.12 -31.00 -20.01
N LEU A 99 -0.74 -29.89 -19.40
CA LEU A 99 -1.56 -28.68 -19.35
C LEU A 99 -1.81 -28.11 -20.76
N VAL A 100 -0.82 -28.15 -21.64
CA VAL A 100 -0.89 -27.57 -23.00
C VAL A 100 -0.73 -28.59 -24.13
N GLU A 101 -0.63 -29.87 -23.80
CA GLU A 101 -0.56 -30.97 -24.79
C GLU A 101 -1.75 -30.89 -25.77
N ASN A 102 -1.44 -30.87 -27.06
CA ASN A 102 -2.43 -30.74 -28.15
C ASN A 102 -3.31 -29.47 -28.08
N LYS A 103 -2.84 -28.43 -27.40
CA LYS A 103 -3.50 -27.12 -27.35
C LYS A 103 -2.75 -26.08 -28.19
N THR A 104 -3.38 -24.93 -28.37
CA THR A 104 -2.80 -23.79 -29.08
C THR A 104 -2.54 -22.61 -28.13
N THR A 105 -2.96 -22.74 -26.87
CA THR A 105 -2.94 -21.68 -25.88
C THR A 105 -1.84 -21.91 -24.86
N THR A 106 -1.25 -20.85 -24.38
CA THR A 106 -0.29 -20.84 -23.27
C THR A 106 -0.99 -20.91 -21.93
N ALA A 107 -0.29 -21.31 -20.87
CA ALA A 107 -0.84 -21.37 -19.52
C ALA A 107 0.24 -21.27 -18.44
N PHE A 108 -0.20 -21.06 -17.21
CA PHE A 108 0.58 -21.34 -16.00
C PHE A 108 0.04 -22.58 -15.31
N THR A 109 0.93 -23.41 -14.77
CA THR A 109 0.53 -24.52 -13.92
C THR A 109 -0.01 -24.05 -12.58
N THR A 110 -0.78 -24.88 -11.90
CA THR A 110 -0.89 -24.79 -10.43
C THR A 110 0.48 -25.14 -9.81
N PRO A 111 0.76 -24.69 -8.56
CA PRO A 111 2.01 -25.07 -7.88
C PRO A 111 2.17 -26.58 -7.79
N TYR A 112 3.38 -27.05 -8.05
CA TYR A 112 3.76 -28.46 -7.93
C TYR A 112 5.21 -28.56 -7.47
N ILE A 113 5.62 -29.74 -6.97
CA ILE A 113 7.03 -29.98 -6.60
C ILE A 113 7.82 -30.31 -7.85
N ASP A 114 8.81 -29.48 -8.15
CA ASP A 114 9.75 -29.75 -9.24
C ASP A 114 10.70 -30.91 -8.88
N VAL A 115 10.93 -31.82 -9.84
CA VAL A 115 11.73 -33.01 -9.61
C VAL A 115 13.25 -32.76 -9.65
N THR A 116 13.66 -31.62 -10.21
CA THR A 116 15.09 -31.26 -10.32
C THR A 116 15.58 -30.54 -9.10
N THR A 117 14.73 -29.67 -8.51
CA THR A 117 15.05 -28.81 -7.37
C THR A 117 14.42 -29.27 -6.06
N ASN A 118 13.37 -30.10 -6.12
CA ASN A 118 12.51 -30.48 -5.00
C ASN A 118 11.85 -29.26 -4.30
N GLU A 119 11.66 -28.17 -5.03
CA GLU A 119 11.06 -26.94 -4.56
C GLU A 119 9.66 -26.76 -5.16
N LEU A 120 8.81 -26.01 -4.47
CA LEU A 120 7.48 -25.66 -4.97
C LEU A 120 7.61 -24.62 -6.08
N THR A 121 7.11 -24.94 -7.26
CA THR A 121 7.25 -24.13 -8.46
C THR A 121 5.95 -24.00 -9.22
N ILE A 122 5.83 -22.95 -10.05
CA ILE A 122 4.86 -22.84 -11.15
C ILE A 122 5.63 -22.77 -12.46
N SER A 123 5.06 -23.34 -13.53
CA SER A 123 5.66 -23.23 -14.86
C SER A 123 4.80 -22.37 -15.77
N ALA A 124 5.44 -21.43 -16.45
CA ALA A 124 4.91 -20.80 -17.66
C ALA A 124 5.14 -21.74 -18.84
N VAL A 125 4.12 -22.07 -19.61
CA VAL A 125 4.22 -23.06 -20.68
C VAL A 125 3.57 -22.62 -21.99
N ALA A 126 4.19 -22.99 -23.09
CA ALA A 126 3.71 -22.73 -24.44
C ALA A 126 3.81 -24.00 -25.30
N PRO A 127 2.76 -24.39 -26.06
CA PRO A 127 2.85 -25.50 -26.97
C PRO A 127 3.72 -25.13 -28.17
N ILE A 128 4.53 -26.07 -28.63
CA ILE A 128 5.32 -26.00 -29.85
C ILE A 128 4.50 -26.71 -30.93
N ASN A 129 4.02 -25.91 -31.88
CA ASN A 129 3.26 -26.43 -33.03
C ASN A 129 3.99 -26.09 -34.34
N SER A 130 4.22 -27.06 -35.22
CA SER A 130 4.79 -26.84 -36.55
C SER A 130 3.95 -27.57 -37.58
N ASP A 131 3.62 -26.90 -38.68
CA ASP A 131 2.78 -27.42 -39.76
C ASP A 131 1.45 -28.00 -39.27
N GLY A 132 0.84 -27.35 -38.26
CA GLY A 132 -0.43 -27.79 -37.66
C GLY A 132 -0.32 -29.03 -36.75
N GLN A 133 0.91 -29.52 -36.50
CA GLN A 133 1.16 -30.67 -35.64
C GLN A 133 1.80 -30.22 -34.33
N PHE A 134 1.36 -30.80 -33.21
CA PHE A 134 1.98 -30.64 -31.94
C PHE A 134 3.36 -31.37 -31.89
N LYS A 135 4.42 -30.63 -31.54
CA LYS A 135 5.81 -31.13 -31.49
C LYS A 135 6.37 -31.21 -30.08
N GLY A 136 5.72 -30.53 -29.14
CA GLY A 136 6.18 -30.53 -27.76
C GLY A 136 5.72 -29.28 -26.99
N VAL A 137 6.39 -29.03 -25.89
CA VAL A 137 6.11 -27.91 -24.98
C VAL A 137 7.41 -27.19 -24.64
N ALA A 138 7.44 -25.87 -24.76
CA ALA A 138 8.42 -25.00 -24.15
C ALA A 138 7.92 -24.59 -22.76
N GLY A 139 8.81 -24.66 -21.76
CA GLY A 139 8.46 -24.31 -20.40
C GLY A 139 9.56 -23.51 -19.71
N ALA A 140 9.17 -22.77 -18.70
CA ALA A 140 10.05 -22.07 -17.80
C ALA A 140 9.48 -22.07 -16.37
N ASP A 141 10.33 -22.42 -15.42
CA ASP A 141 9.94 -22.54 -14.02
C ASP A 141 10.19 -21.25 -13.24
N ILE A 142 9.20 -20.89 -12.45
CA ILE A 142 9.22 -19.74 -11.56
C ILE A 142 9.10 -20.27 -10.14
N ASP A 143 10.10 -19.96 -9.32
CA ASP A 143 10.08 -20.32 -7.91
C ASP A 143 8.96 -19.56 -7.17
N MET A 144 8.22 -20.29 -6.36
CA MET A 144 7.15 -19.71 -5.54
C MET A 144 7.68 -18.74 -4.49
N GLN A 145 8.93 -18.87 -4.07
CA GLN A 145 9.59 -17.90 -3.20
C GLN A 145 9.70 -16.53 -3.89
N THR A 146 10.16 -16.50 -5.15
CA THR A 146 10.24 -15.27 -5.96
C THR A 146 8.86 -14.61 -6.11
N VAL A 147 7.81 -15.41 -6.34
CA VAL A 147 6.44 -14.89 -6.42
C VAL A 147 6.00 -14.27 -5.08
N ALA A 148 6.33 -14.93 -3.97
CA ALA A 148 6.01 -14.43 -2.63
C ALA A 148 6.75 -13.13 -2.31
N GLU A 149 8.01 -13.00 -2.70
CA GLU A 149 8.82 -11.80 -2.51
C GLU A 149 8.25 -10.61 -3.31
N ILE A 150 7.94 -10.81 -4.61
CA ILE A 150 7.33 -9.77 -5.45
C ILE A 150 5.99 -9.28 -4.87
N ILE A 151 5.17 -10.20 -4.34
CA ILE A 151 3.88 -9.83 -3.74
C ILE A 151 4.08 -9.24 -2.33
N GLY A 152 5.06 -9.73 -1.57
CA GLY A 152 5.41 -9.27 -0.23
C GLY A 152 6.01 -7.87 -0.20
N ASP A 153 6.77 -7.50 -1.24
CA ASP A 153 7.35 -6.16 -1.41
C ASP A 153 6.29 -5.09 -1.77
N ILE A 154 5.07 -5.52 -2.07
CA ILE A 154 3.98 -4.60 -2.36
C ILE A 154 3.52 -3.94 -1.07
N ASP A 155 3.77 -2.64 -0.98
CA ASP A 155 3.36 -1.85 0.17
C ASP A 155 1.84 -1.57 0.14
N PHE A 156 1.11 -2.23 1.03
CA PHE A 156 -0.27 -1.89 1.34
C PHE A 156 -0.33 -0.80 2.43
N LEU A 157 0.40 0.31 2.22
CA LEU A 157 0.50 1.46 3.15
C LEU A 157 1.10 1.06 4.52
N GLY A 158 1.93 0.03 4.58
CA GLY A 158 2.46 -0.53 5.82
C GLY A 158 1.40 -1.20 6.71
N LEU A 159 0.19 -1.41 6.19
CA LEU A 159 -0.96 -1.87 6.98
C LEU A 159 -1.20 -3.38 6.90
N GLY A 160 -0.59 -4.05 5.91
CA GLY A 160 -0.86 -5.45 5.66
C GLY A 160 0.04 -6.08 4.60
N TYR A 161 -0.43 -7.19 4.02
CA TYR A 161 0.30 -7.95 3.01
C TYR A 161 -0.65 -8.49 1.94
N GLY A 162 -0.06 -8.85 0.79
CA GLY A 162 -0.75 -9.55 -0.30
C GLY A 162 -0.36 -11.02 -0.36
N PHE A 163 -1.21 -11.83 -1.02
CA PHE A 163 -0.95 -13.22 -1.36
C PHE A 163 -1.70 -13.60 -2.64
N LEU A 164 -1.29 -14.68 -3.30
CA LEU A 164 -1.87 -15.16 -4.54
C LEU A 164 -2.71 -16.40 -4.29
N LEU A 165 -3.88 -16.50 -4.94
CA LEU A 165 -4.76 -17.66 -4.85
C LEU A 165 -5.46 -17.95 -6.18
N ASP A 166 -5.95 -19.17 -6.37
CA ASP A 166 -6.76 -19.56 -7.51
C ASP A 166 -8.26 -19.28 -7.30
N ASN A 167 -9.07 -19.57 -8.31
CA ASN A 167 -10.53 -19.39 -8.27
C ASN A 167 -11.27 -20.38 -7.35
N LYS A 168 -10.57 -21.38 -6.80
CA LYS A 168 -11.12 -22.32 -5.80
C LYS A 168 -10.74 -21.92 -4.38
N GLY A 169 -9.97 -20.82 -4.23
CA GLY A 169 -9.46 -20.34 -2.95
C GLY A 169 -8.24 -21.10 -2.45
N GLN A 170 -7.54 -21.85 -3.33
CA GLN A 170 -6.25 -22.46 -2.99
C GLN A 170 -5.17 -21.38 -3.04
N ILE A 171 -4.41 -21.24 -1.97
CA ILE A 171 -3.29 -20.29 -1.86
C ILE A 171 -2.13 -20.80 -2.70
N LEU A 172 -1.76 -20.03 -3.70
CA LEU A 172 -0.67 -20.31 -4.61
C LEU A 172 0.67 -19.82 -4.04
N SER A 173 0.67 -18.63 -3.46
CA SER A 173 1.83 -18.01 -2.84
C SER A 173 1.42 -17.12 -1.69
N HIS A 174 2.10 -17.23 -0.54
CA HIS A 174 1.84 -16.45 0.67
C HIS A 174 3.17 -16.09 1.35
N PRO A 175 3.30 -14.91 2.01
CA PRO A 175 4.49 -14.54 2.77
C PRO A 175 4.89 -15.57 3.85
N ASP A 176 3.90 -16.18 4.52
CA ASP A 176 4.14 -17.38 5.33
C ASP A 176 4.03 -18.62 4.41
N SER A 177 5.17 -19.21 4.07
CA SER A 177 5.25 -20.38 3.18
C SER A 177 4.45 -21.60 3.67
N LYS A 178 4.15 -21.69 4.97
CA LYS A 178 3.31 -22.78 5.53
C LYS A 178 1.89 -22.75 5.02
N LEU A 179 1.43 -21.61 4.50
CA LEU A 179 0.11 -21.43 3.92
C LEU A 179 0.07 -21.72 2.41
N ASN A 180 1.20 -21.88 1.75
CA ASN A 180 1.26 -22.32 0.36
C ASN A 180 0.56 -23.68 0.19
N SER A 181 -0.25 -23.80 -0.85
CA SER A 181 -1.11 -24.97 -1.12
C SER A 181 -2.24 -25.22 -0.12
N LYS A 182 -2.40 -24.37 0.91
CA LYS A 182 -3.58 -24.34 1.78
C LYS A 182 -4.73 -23.59 1.12
N THR A 183 -5.86 -23.53 1.80
CA THR A 183 -7.03 -22.78 1.33
C THR A 183 -7.21 -21.47 2.10
N VAL A 184 -7.98 -20.55 1.51
CA VAL A 184 -8.40 -19.34 2.23
C VAL A 184 -9.11 -19.66 3.55
N ALA A 185 -9.84 -20.78 3.61
CA ALA A 185 -10.49 -21.23 4.85
C ALA A 185 -9.49 -21.53 5.97
N ASP A 186 -8.30 -22.03 5.62
CA ASP A 186 -7.21 -22.26 6.60
C ASP A 186 -6.64 -20.94 7.14
N LEU A 187 -6.66 -19.88 6.33
CA LEU A 187 -6.18 -18.55 6.71
C LEU A 187 -7.18 -17.79 7.59
N ILE A 188 -8.47 -17.79 7.23
CA ILE A 188 -9.51 -16.96 7.85
C ILE A 188 -10.52 -17.76 8.68
N GLY A 189 -10.32 -19.06 8.85
CA GLY A 189 -11.13 -19.94 9.68
C GLY A 189 -12.51 -20.30 9.13
N LYS A 190 -12.85 -19.86 7.91
CA LYS A 190 -14.12 -20.15 7.22
C LYS A 190 -14.04 -19.96 5.72
N ASN A 191 -14.99 -20.53 4.98
CA ASN A 191 -15.14 -20.21 3.57
C ASN A 191 -15.60 -18.76 3.38
N ALA A 192 -14.96 -18.04 2.46
CA ALA A 192 -15.32 -16.68 2.10
C ALA A 192 -15.53 -16.57 0.58
N PRO A 193 -16.50 -15.76 0.12
CA PRO A 193 -16.59 -15.43 -1.29
C PRO A 193 -15.34 -14.64 -1.71
N LEU A 194 -14.84 -14.89 -2.92
CA LEU A 194 -13.72 -14.12 -3.49
C LEU A 194 -14.23 -12.76 -3.97
N ALA A 195 -14.55 -11.87 -3.03
CA ALA A 195 -15.12 -10.56 -3.27
C ALA A 195 -14.05 -9.46 -3.20
N ARG A 196 -14.21 -8.44 -4.04
CA ARG A 196 -13.32 -7.28 -4.10
C ARG A 196 -13.47 -6.36 -2.88
N GLU A 197 -14.64 -6.34 -2.28
CA GLU A 197 -14.95 -5.51 -1.12
C GLU A 197 -14.20 -6.03 0.12
N PHE A 198 -13.62 -5.10 0.87
CA PHE A 198 -12.94 -5.44 2.13
C PHE A 198 -13.96 -5.89 3.18
N THR A 199 -13.83 -7.10 3.63
CA THR A 199 -14.69 -7.73 4.65
C THR A 199 -13.86 -8.11 5.87
N GLU A 200 -14.46 -8.00 7.07
CA GLU A 200 -13.79 -8.30 8.32
C GLU A 200 -13.70 -9.81 8.57
N TYR A 201 -12.49 -10.28 8.88
CA TYR A 201 -12.19 -11.65 9.28
C TYR A 201 -11.19 -11.67 10.44
N GLN A 202 -11.12 -12.81 11.13
CA GLN A 202 -10.05 -13.07 12.09
C GLN A 202 -8.88 -13.76 11.34
N VAL A 203 -7.72 -13.14 11.35
CA VAL A 203 -6.50 -13.70 10.75
C VAL A 203 -5.43 -13.75 11.83
N ALA A 204 -4.93 -14.94 12.14
CA ALA A 204 -3.95 -15.16 13.21
C ALA A 204 -4.33 -14.54 14.59
N GLY A 205 -5.63 -14.48 14.90
CA GLY A 205 -6.15 -13.91 16.16
C GLY A 205 -6.36 -12.39 16.15
N GLU A 206 -6.07 -11.71 15.04
CA GLU A 206 -6.27 -10.28 14.87
C GLU A 206 -7.45 -10.00 13.92
N THR A 207 -8.22 -8.94 14.20
CA THR A 207 -9.26 -8.48 13.28
C THR A 207 -8.63 -7.80 12.07
N SER A 208 -8.85 -8.37 10.89
CA SER A 208 -8.28 -7.92 9.63
C SER A 208 -9.36 -7.66 8.59
N LEU A 209 -9.10 -6.72 7.71
CA LEU A 209 -9.87 -6.47 6.50
C LEU A 209 -9.27 -7.30 5.37
N VAL A 210 -10.07 -8.14 4.74
CA VAL A 210 -9.62 -9.03 3.66
C VAL A 210 -10.42 -8.77 2.40
N SER A 211 -9.74 -8.70 1.26
CA SER A 211 -10.35 -8.57 -0.07
C SER A 211 -9.67 -9.48 -1.08
N PHE A 212 -10.36 -9.76 -2.18
CA PHE A 212 -9.86 -10.61 -3.27
C PHE A 212 -10.10 -9.92 -4.61
N THR A 213 -9.03 -9.48 -5.26
CA THR A 213 -9.08 -8.81 -6.56
C THR A 213 -8.67 -9.76 -7.67
N LYS A 214 -9.56 -10.02 -8.63
CA LYS A 214 -9.26 -10.90 -9.77
C LYS A 214 -8.13 -10.31 -10.62
N ILE A 215 -7.10 -11.11 -10.91
CA ILE A 215 -6.03 -10.78 -11.84
C ILE A 215 -6.55 -11.00 -13.25
N ARG A 216 -6.68 -9.92 -14.02
CA ARG A 216 -7.25 -9.93 -15.36
C ARG A 216 -6.17 -9.74 -16.42
N GLY A 217 -6.44 -10.22 -17.65
CA GLY A 217 -5.54 -10.01 -18.78
C GLY A 217 -4.47 -11.10 -18.96
N ILE A 218 -4.63 -12.25 -18.28
CA ILE A 218 -3.82 -13.45 -18.50
C ILE A 218 -4.74 -14.54 -19.02
N GLU A 219 -4.41 -15.10 -20.19
CA GLU A 219 -5.21 -16.17 -20.78
C GLU A 219 -5.11 -17.46 -19.96
N ASN A 220 -6.25 -18.15 -19.81
CA ASN A 220 -6.35 -19.45 -19.11
C ASN A 220 -5.89 -19.44 -17.64
N VAL A 221 -5.88 -18.28 -17.01
CA VAL A 221 -5.52 -18.12 -15.60
C VAL A 221 -6.64 -17.40 -14.86
N ASP A 222 -7.20 -18.06 -13.86
CA ASP A 222 -8.21 -17.50 -12.96
C ASP A 222 -7.62 -17.33 -11.56
N TRP A 223 -6.69 -16.39 -11.44
CA TRP A 223 -6.05 -16.08 -10.17
C TRP A 223 -6.56 -14.78 -9.55
N TYR A 224 -6.38 -14.68 -8.24
CA TYR A 224 -6.78 -13.55 -7.44
C TYR A 224 -5.62 -13.08 -6.58
N LEU A 225 -5.53 -11.78 -6.38
CA LEU A 225 -4.74 -11.15 -5.35
C LEU A 225 -5.60 -11.07 -4.09
N GLY A 226 -5.23 -11.83 -3.06
CA GLY A 226 -5.74 -11.66 -1.71
C GLY A 226 -4.96 -10.57 -0.99
N VAL A 227 -5.64 -9.70 -0.28
CA VAL A 227 -5.04 -8.63 0.52
C VAL A 227 -5.57 -8.71 1.93
N VAL A 228 -4.67 -8.75 2.91
CA VAL A 228 -4.97 -8.74 4.34
C VAL A 228 -4.41 -7.47 4.94
N VAL A 229 -5.28 -6.66 5.54
CA VAL A 229 -4.92 -5.39 6.20
C VAL A 229 -5.34 -5.46 7.65
N ASN A 230 -4.44 -5.17 8.58
CA ASN A 230 -4.77 -5.09 10.01
C ASN A 230 -5.73 -3.92 10.26
N LYS A 231 -6.93 -4.22 10.79
CA LYS A 231 -7.99 -3.23 10.99
C LYS A 231 -7.57 -2.12 11.95
N ASP A 232 -6.94 -2.47 13.06
CA ASP A 232 -6.57 -1.50 14.08
C ASP A 232 -5.47 -0.56 13.58
N LYS A 233 -4.48 -1.08 12.85
CA LYS A 233 -3.45 -0.25 12.20
C LYS A 233 -4.06 0.69 11.15
N ALA A 234 -4.96 0.17 10.32
CA ALA A 234 -5.62 0.93 9.27
C ALA A 234 -6.42 2.12 9.83
N TYR A 235 -7.14 1.91 10.94
CA TYR A 235 -7.94 2.97 11.55
C TYR A 235 -7.19 3.84 12.55
N SER A 236 -6.10 3.36 13.16
CA SER A 236 -5.29 4.16 14.09
C SER A 236 -4.58 5.31 13.39
N SER A 237 -4.10 5.11 12.16
CA SER A 237 -3.48 6.18 11.36
C SER A 237 -4.45 7.34 11.12
N VAL A 238 -5.73 7.04 10.93
CA VAL A 238 -6.80 8.04 10.75
C VAL A 238 -7.15 8.73 12.08
N SER A 239 -7.23 7.98 13.18
CA SER A 239 -7.59 8.53 14.50
C SER A 239 -6.51 9.44 15.07
N SER A 240 -5.23 9.15 14.85
CA SER A 240 -4.10 9.94 15.32
C SER A 240 -4.05 11.33 14.68
N PHE A 241 -4.45 11.47 13.41
CA PHE A 241 -4.55 12.76 12.74
C PHE A 241 -5.66 13.63 13.35
N GLY A 242 -6.82 13.03 13.65
CA GLY A 242 -7.93 13.73 14.31
C GLY A 242 -7.56 14.23 15.72
N GLN A 243 -6.86 13.44 16.52
CA GLN A 243 -6.41 13.85 17.86
C GLN A 243 -5.41 15.01 17.80
N LYS A 244 -4.44 14.96 16.90
CA LYS A 244 -3.49 16.07 16.70
C LYS A 244 -4.20 17.35 16.25
N ALA A 245 -5.16 17.27 15.35
CA ALA A 245 -5.94 18.43 14.90
C ALA A 245 -6.73 19.09 16.04
N ILE A 246 -7.33 18.29 16.94
CA ILE A 246 -8.02 18.79 18.14
C ILE A 246 -7.04 19.51 19.09
N VAL A 247 -5.87 18.95 19.32
CA VAL A 247 -4.84 19.58 20.17
C VAL A 247 -4.41 20.92 19.59
N PHE A 248 -4.13 21.00 18.29
CA PHE A 248 -3.78 22.27 17.65
C PHE A 248 -4.90 23.31 17.71
N LEU A 249 -6.15 22.88 17.58
CA LEU A 249 -7.33 23.75 17.71
C LEU A 249 -7.43 24.33 19.14
N ILE A 250 -7.25 23.51 20.17
CA ILE A 250 -7.26 23.97 21.58
C ILE A 250 -6.12 24.97 21.82
N ILE A 251 -4.91 24.67 21.38
CA ILE A 251 -3.75 25.57 21.49
C ILE A 251 -4.06 26.89 20.78
N GLY A 252 -4.61 26.85 19.57
CA GLY A 252 -5.00 28.06 18.81
C GLY A 252 -6.00 28.93 19.57
N ILE A 253 -7.04 28.34 20.16
CA ILE A 253 -8.02 29.06 20.98
C ILE A 253 -7.34 29.70 22.20
N LEU A 254 -6.47 28.98 22.91
CA LEU A 254 -5.77 29.53 24.07
C LEU A 254 -4.89 30.72 23.71
N VAL A 255 -4.17 30.65 22.58
CA VAL A 255 -3.34 31.75 22.07
C VAL A 255 -4.21 32.98 21.73
N ILE A 256 -5.36 32.78 21.09
CA ILE A 256 -6.28 33.87 20.75
C ILE A 256 -6.80 34.52 22.04
N VAL A 257 -7.28 33.74 23.02
CA VAL A 257 -7.79 34.26 24.29
C VAL A 257 -6.70 35.03 25.06
N ALA A 258 -5.50 34.48 25.17
CA ALA A 258 -4.37 35.13 25.82
C ALA A 258 -3.98 36.45 25.12
N SER A 259 -3.95 36.46 23.79
CA SER A 259 -3.67 37.66 22.99
C SER A 259 -4.74 38.72 23.18
N LEU A 260 -6.02 38.34 23.21
CA LEU A 260 -7.14 39.27 23.43
C LEU A 260 -7.09 39.84 24.86
N GLU A 261 -6.81 39.04 25.87
CA GLU A 261 -6.67 39.52 27.25
C GLU A 261 -5.48 40.46 27.39
N PHE A 262 -4.36 40.17 26.78
CA PHE A 262 -3.19 41.04 26.77
C PHE A 262 -3.53 42.39 26.09
N LEU A 263 -4.18 42.35 24.93
CA LEU A 263 -4.58 43.54 24.18
C LEU A 263 -5.56 44.39 24.98
N LEU A 264 -6.59 43.79 25.58
CA LEU A 264 -7.55 44.49 26.44
C LEU A 264 -6.86 45.15 27.63
N ARG A 265 -5.98 44.45 28.34
CA ARG A 265 -5.23 45.04 29.46
C ARG A 265 -4.34 46.19 29.01
N TYR A 266 -3.71 46.07 27.84
CA TYR A 266 -2.86 47.10 27.27
C TYR A 266 -3.65 48.36 26.94
N LEU A 267 -4.78 48.22 26.21
CA LEU A 267 -5.68 49.31 25.79
C LEU A 267 -6.39 49.96 26.97
N MET A 268 -6.74 49.22 28.02
CA MET A 268 -7.42 49.75 29.20
C MET A 268 -6.50 50.38 30.25
N ARG A 269 -5.18 50.23 30.09
CA ARG A 269 -4.19 50.78 31.06
C ARG A 269 -4.34 52.28 31.34
N PRO A 270 -4.56 53.15 30.32
CA PRO A 270 -4.80 54.58 30.57
C PRO A 270 -6.05 54.85 31.42
N MET A 271 -7.11 54.10 31.21
CA MET A 271 -8.35 54.21 31.96
C MET A 271 -8.19 53.87 33.44
N TYR A 272 -7.41 52.82 33.75
CA TYR A 272 -7.08 52.48 35.14
C TYR A 272 -6.28 53.60 35.80
N ARG A 273 -5.26 54.19 35.12
CA ARG A 273 -4.47 55.33 35.64
C ARG A 273 -5.35 56.54 35.95
N LEU A 274 -6.32 56.86 35.03
CA LEU A 274 -7.24 57.96 35.27
C LEU A 274 -8.16 57.69 36.47
N ASN A 275 -8.72 56.46 36.58
CA ASN A 275 -9.56 56.09 37.70
C ASN A 275 -8.81 56.16 39.04
N ASP A 276 -7.55 55.73 39.10
CA ASP A 276 -6.71 55.81 40.29
C ASP A 276 -6.44 57.26 40.66
N ALA A 277 -6.13 58.16 39.72
CA ALA A 277 -5.93 59.57 39.96
C ALA A 277 -7.20 60.27 40.48
N ILE A 278 -8.37 60.00 39.89
CA ILE A 278 -9.67 60.51 40.35
C ILE A 278 -9.93 60.01 41.77
N ARG A 279 -9.67 58.76 42.08
CA ARG A 279 -9.88 58.16 43.42
C ARG A 279 -8.97 58.75 44.46
N ASP A 280 -7.72 59.01 44.11
CA ASP A 280 -6.72 59.63 45.03
C ASP A 280 -7.17 61.07 45.41
N ILE A 281 -7.65 61.84 44.46
CA ILE A 281 -8.21 63.18 44.74
C ILE A 281 -9.49 63.10 45.58
N ALA A 282 -10.37 62.14 45.33
CA ALA A 282 -11.65 62.00 46.00
C ALA A 282 -11.57 61.44 47.43
N GLN A 283 -10.59 60.60 47.74
CA GLN A 283 -10.49 59.83 48.98
C GLN A 283 -9.15 60.01 49.73
N GLY A 284 -8.13 60.61 49.10
CA GLY A 284 -6.81 60.85 49.61
C GLY A 284 -6.66 62.27 50.23
N GLU A 285 -5.40 62.73 50.36
CA GLU A 285 -5.05 64.07 50.86
C GLU A 285 -5.32 65.18 49.87
N GLY A 286 -5.94 64.88 48.72
CA GLY A 286 -6.33 65.86 47.67
C GLY A 286 -5.12 66.44 46.94
N ASP A 287 -4.10 65.65 46.65
CA ASP A 287 -2.91 66.11 45.90
C ASP A 287 -3.29 66.57 44.48
N LEU A 288 -3.44 67.86 44.33
CA LEU A 288 -3.78 68.48 43.04
C LEU A 288 -2.51 68.72 42.19
N THR A 289 -1.34 68.20 42.54
CA THR A 289 -0.13 68.34 41.72
C THR A 289 0.05 67.23 40.71
N CYS A 290 -0.65 66.11 40.87
CA CYS A 290 -0.57 64.98 39.99
C CYS A 290 -1.12 65.32 38.59
N ARG A 291 -0.40 64.93 37.52
CA ARG A 291 -0.82 65.08 36.12
C ARG A 291 -0.74 63.74 35.43
N LEU A 292 -1.73 63.45 34.59
CA LEU A 292 -1.75 62.28 33.73
C LEU A 292 -0.89 62.51 32.49
N SER A 293 -0.05 61.56 32.13
CA SER A 293 0.68 61.60 30.85
C SER A 293 -0.27 61.41 29.68
N VAL A 294 -0.18 62.29 28.70
CA VAL A 294 -0.93 62.19 27.42
C VAL A 294 -0.02 61.45 26.44
N GLU A 295 -0.11 60.09 26.43
CA GLU A 295 0.78 59.26 25.63
C GLU A 295 0.25 59.04 24.19
N ASN A 296 -1.06 59.15 24.00
CA ASN A 296 -1.73 58.86 22.70
C ASN A 296 -2.66 59.99 22.28
N ASP A 297 -2.89 60.13 20.99
CA ASP A 297 -3.84 61.12 20.41
C ASP A 297 -5.20 60.46 20.12
N ASP A 298 -5.69 59.64 21.06
CA ASP A 298 -6.96 58.95 21.02
C ASP A 298 -7.93 59.48 22.08
N GLU A 299 -9.10 58.86 22.26
CA GLU A 299 -10.12 59.27 23.23
C GLU A 299 -9.56 59.25 24.68
N PHE A 300 -8.61 58.37 25.00
CA PHE A 300 -7.98 58.31 26.33
C PHE A 300 -6.99 59.46 26.53
N GLY A 301 -6.24 59.83 25.48
CA GLY A 301 -5.39 61.01 25.46
C GLY A 301 -6.18 62.29 25.67
N GLN A 302 -7.29 62.47 24.99
CA GLN A 302 -8.20 63.59 25.15
C GLN A 302 -8.79 63.66 26.57
N LEU A 303 -9.17 62.50 27.14
CA LEU A 303 -9.68 62.39 28.51
C LEU A 303 -8.62 62.74 29.52
N SER A 304 -7.39 62.29 29.36
CA SER A 304 -6.24 62.63 30.22
C SER A 304 -5.94 64.13 30.18
N ASN A 305 -5.98 64.74 29.01
CA ASN A 305 -5.82 66.19 28.83
C ASN A 305 -6.93 67.01 29.51
N SER A 306 -8.18 66.58 29.32
CA SER A 306 -9.35 67.22 29.96
C SER A 306 -9.27 67.15 31.50
N PHE A 307 -8.82 66.00 32.04
CA PHE A 307 -8.57 65.83 33.44
C PHE A 307 -7.47 66.77 33.95
N ASN A 308 -6.37 66.91 33.27
CA ASN A 308 -5.27 67.80 33.64
C ASN A 308 -5.74 69.29 33.66
N ILE A 309 -6.55 69.72 32.66
CA ILE A 309 -7.12 71.04 32.65
C ILE A 309 -8.11 71.28 33.81
N PHE A 310 -8.91 70.26 34.16
CA PHE A 310 -9.80 70.33 35.32
C PHE A 310 -9.06 70.49 36.60
N ILE A 311 -7.98 69.70 36.87
CA ILE A 311 -7.15 69.81 38.05
C ILE A 311 -6.45 71.17 38.14
N GLU A 312 -5.95 71.73 37.05
CA GLU A 312 -5.34 73.07 36.97
C GLU A 312 -6.31 74.16 37.37
N LYS A 313 -7.57 74.09 36.89
CA LYS A 313 -8.64 75.06 37.24
C LYS A 313 -8.97 75.00 38.73
N ILE A 314 -9.06 73.78 39.33
CA ILE A 314 -9.32 73.67 40.77
C ILE A 314 -8.14 74.23 41.58
N GLN A 315 -6.93 73.87 41.23
CA GLN A 315 -5.71 74.32 41.90
C GLN A 315 -5.62 75.85 41.91
N ASN A 316 -5.90 76.49 40.75
CA ASN A 316 -5.92 77.98 40.63
C ASN A 316 -7.11 78.66 41.32
N SER A 317 -8.14 77.89 41.72
CA SER A 317 -9.31 78.43 42.42
C SER A 317 -9.16 78.39 43.97
N ILE A 318 -8.22 77.67 44.46
CA ILE A 318 -7.94 77.41 45.91
C ILE A 318 -6.83 78.33 46.41
N ILE A 319 -6.00 78.87 45.52
CA ILE A 319 -4.93 79.80 45.81
C ILE A 319 -5.55 81.24 45.72
#